data_b2f51c0718a5f11507491090b23e1f61
#
_entry.id   b2f51c0718a5f11507491090b23e1f61
#
_cell.length_a   1.000
_cell.length_b   1.000
_cell.length_c   1.000
_cell.angle_alpha   90.00
_cell.angle_beta   90.00
_cell.angle_gamma   90.00
#
_symmetry.space_group_name_H-M   'P 1'
#
loop_
_entity.id
_entity.type
_entity.pdbx_description
1 polymer ?
#
loop_
_entity_poly.entity_id
_entity_poly.type
_entity_poly.pdbx_seq_one_letter_code
_entity_poly.pdbx_strand_id
1 'polypeptide(L)'
;MLKNFNISSFKKLKPPSDSSFDTAQEIKLLKKIPLNKKFVKDNDNIEYAFAKTAKDNNVKDYDKSIAANFIKKSAPIILDLKKYYNRKRPYELDSSLKAIVLKSMQTPSYPSGHSVQGT
;
A
#
# COMPACT_ATOMS: atom_id res chain seq x y z
N MET A 1 -12.51 -7.89 -15.29
CA MET A 1 -11.69 -6.66 -15.11
C MET A 1 -10.20 -6.96 -15.01
N LEU A 2 -9.76 -7.87 -14.13
CA LEU A 2 -8.32 -8.17 -13.99
C LEU A 2 -7.77 -9.23 -14.95
N LYS A 3 -8.61 -9.91 -15.70
CA LYS A 3 -8.21 -10.96 -16.67
C LYS A 3 -7.26 -10.47 -17.76
N ASN A 4 -7.35 -9.19 -18.12
CA ASN A 4 -6.54 -8.56 -19.17
C ASN A 4 -5.41 -7.67 -18.61
N PHE A 5 -5.11 -7.77 -17.31
CA PHE A 5 -4.04 -6.99 -16.70
C PHE A 5 -2.67 -7.47 -17.21
N ASN A 6 -1.96 -6.59 -17.92
CA ASN A 6 -0.64 -6.90 -18.46
C ASN A 6 0.45 -6.61 -17.42
N ILE A 7 0.72 -7.59 -16.57
CA ILE A 7 1.75 -7.48 -15.53
C ILE A 7 3.15 -7.23 -16.10
N SER A 8 3.45 -7.77 -17.28
CA SER A 8 4.75 -7.58 -17.93
C SER A 8 5.00 -6.13 -18.33
N SER A 9 3.97 -5.45 -18.81
CA SER A 9 4.05 -4.00 -19.10
C SER A 9 4.25 -3.19 -17.82
N PHE A 10 3.58 -3.57 -16.73
CA PHE A 10 3.74 -2.90 -15.45
C PHE A 10 5.16 -3.06 -14.87
N LYS A 11 5.78 -4.22 -15.06
CA LYS A 11 7.16 -4.50 -14.62
C LYS A 11 8.23 -3.60 -15.27
N LYS A 12 7.89 -2.88 -16.33
CA LYS A 12 8.76 -1.86 -16.94
C LYS A 12 8.81 -0.56 -16.13
N LEU A 13 7.81 -0.30 -15.28
CA LEU A 13 7.73 0.88 -14.42
C LEU A 13 8.50 0.61 -13.13
N LYS A 14 9.79 0.93 -13.12
CA LYS A 14 10.65 0.68 -11.95
C LYS A 14 10.54 1.79 -10.91
N PRO A 15 10.41 1.45 -9.61
CA PRO A 15 10.59 2.43 -8.55
C PRO A 15 12.06 2.87 -8.47
N PRO A 16 12.37 4.01 -7.84
CA PRO A 16 13.74 4.36 -7.51
C PRO A 16 14.45 3.24 -6.74
N SER A 17 15.73 3.00 -7.02
CA SER A 17 16.49 1.98 -6.31
C SER A 17 16.68 2.32 -4.83
N ASP A 18 16.91 1.31 -3.98
CA ASP A 18 17.08 1.49 -2.53
C ASP A 18 18.22 2.47 -2.18
N SER A 19 19.27 2.51 -2.98
CA SER A 19 20.45 3.37 -2.80
C SER A 19 20.41 4.70 -3.56
N SER A 20 19.31 5.01 -4.24
CA SER A 20 19.20 6.20 -5.07
C SER A 20 19.01 7.48 -4.24
N PHE A 21 19.40 8.61 -4.83
CA PHE A 21 19.13 9.94 -4.26
C PHE A 21 17.63 10.17 -4.05
N ASP A 22 16.79 9.77 -4.99
CA ASP A 22 15.33 9.91 -4.89
C ASP A 22 14.78 9.15 -3.67
N THR A 23 15.22 7.91 -3.44
CA THR A 23 14.83 7.14 -2.26
C THR A 23 15.26 7.85 -0.96
N ALA A 24 16.47 8.41 -0.91
CA ALA A 24 16.93 9.18 0.25
C ALA A 24 16.06 10.43 0.50
N GLN A 25 15.64 11.12 -0.55
CA GLN A 25 14.73 12.28 -0.44
C GLN A 25 13.33 11.86 0.04
N GLU A 26 12.79 10.75 -0.47
CA GLU A 26 11.51 10.19 -0.01
C GLU A 26 11.55 9.87 1.50
N ILE A 27 12.61 9.22 1.97
CA ILE A 27 12.79 8.92 3.41
C ILE A 27 12.85 10.20 4.24
N LYS A 28 13.57 11.22 3.76
CA LYS A 28 13.65 12.53 4.42
C LYS A 28 12.28 13.22 4.54
N LEU A 29 11.44 13.09 3.52
CA LEU A 29 10.06 13.57 3.57
C LEU A 29 9.22 12.78 4.58
N LEU A 30 9.33 11.46 4.61
CA LEU A 30 8.61 10.61 5.55
C LEU A 30 8.92 10.95 7.01
N LYS A 31 10.16 11.32 7.33
CA LYS A 31 10.55 11.75 8.69
C LYS A 31 9.81 12.99 9.19
N LYS A 32 9.28 13.80 8.28
CA LYS A 32 8.52 15.03 8.62
C LYS A 32 7.04 14.75 8.90
N ILE A 33 6.56 13.57 8.53
CA ILE A 33 5.15 13.21 8.69
C ILE A 33 4.90 12.75 10.14
N PRO A 34 3.98 13.38 10.87
CA PRO A 34 3.64 12.94 12.21
C PRO A 34 2.97 11.57 12.20
N LEU A 35 3.34 10.71 13.17
CA LEU A 35 2.75 9.38 13.31
C LEU A 35 1.48 9.44 14.14
N ASN A 36 0.37 8.98 13.57
CA ASN A 36 -0.89 8.75 14.27
C ASN A 36 -1.11 7.24 14.45
N LYS A 37 -0.62 6.69 15.55
CA LYS A 37 -0.69 5.24 15.84
C LYS A 37 -2.11 4.71 15.85
N LYS A 38 -3.05 5.47 16.43
CA LYS A 38 -4.46 5.06 16.50
C LYS A 38 -5.06 4.97 15.10
N PHE A 39 -4.91 6.02 14.30
CA PHE A 39 -5.41 6.07 12.93
C PHE A 39 -4.86 4.92 12.09
N VAL A 40 -3.55 4.67 12.15
CA VAL A 40 -2.90 3.60 11.38
C VAL A 40 -3.44 2.22 11.75
N LYS A 41 -3.57 1.93 13.05
CA LYS A 41 -4.11 0.65 13.51
C LYS A 41 -5.58 0.46 13.15
N ASP A 42 -6.38 1.50 13.28
CA ASP A 42 -7.82 1.45 13.01
C ASP A 42 -8.12 1.31 11.51
N ASN A 43 -7.23 1.75 10.63
CA ASN A 43 -7.43 1.78 9.19
C ASN A 43 -6.51 0.83 8.40
N ASP A 44 -5.78 -0.07 9.06
CA ASP A 44 -4.93 -1.06 8.36
C ASP A 44 -5.76 -2.05 7.53
N ASN A 45 -6.97 -2.38 7.98
CA ASN A 45 -7.91 -3.18 7.19
C ASN A 45 -8.66 -2.26 6.22
N ILE A 46 -8.34 -2.37 4.93
CA ILE A 46 -8.89 -1.50 3.90
C ILE A 46 -10.39 -1.69 3.67
N GLU A 47 -10.91 -2.92 3.80
CA GLU A 47 -12.36 -3.18 3.68
C GLU A 47 -13.13 -2.44 4.79
N TYR A 48 -12.62 -2.51 6.01
CA TYR A 48 -13.20 -1.79 7.15
C TYR A 48 -13.13 -0.27 6.94
N ALA A 49 -11.98 0.24 6.48
CA ALA A 49 -11.80 1.67 6.23
C ALA A 49 -12.79 2.21 5.19
N PHE A 50 -13.02 1.48 4.08
CA PHE A 50 -14.02 1.83 3.09
C PHE A 50 -15.44 1.81 3.65
N ALA A 51 -15.81 0.74 4.35
CA ALA A 51 -17.15 0.61 4.94
C ALA A 51 -17.43 1.73 5.95
N LYS A 52 -16.44 2.05 6.78
CA LYS A 52 -16.53 3.14 7.74
C LYS A 52 -16.68 4.50 7.06
N THR A 53 -15.86 4.77 6.05
CA THR A 53 -15.92 6.03 5.29
C THR A 53 -17.26 6.19 4.59
N ALA A 54 -17.79 5.13 3.98
CA ALA A 54 -19.12 5.15 3.36
C ALA A 54 -20.21 5.48 4.37
N LYS A 55 -20.17 4.84 5.55
CA LYS A 55 -21.11 5.11 6.65
C LYS A 55 -21.02 6.56 7.15
N ASP A 56 -19.81 7.04 7.41
CA ASP A 56 -19.57 8.39 7.93
C ASP A 56 -20.02 9.49 6.94
N ASN A 57 -20.04 9.17 5.64
CA ASN A 57 -20.51 10.07 4.57
C ASN A 57 -21.94 9.75 4.06
N ASN A 58 -22.70 8.91 4.78
CA ASN A 58 -24.07 8.56 4.43
C ASN A 58 -24.24 7.99 3.00
N VAL A 59 -23.27 7.25 2.50
CA VAL A 59 -23.34 6.57 1.19
C VAL A 59 -24.25 5.35 1.32
N LYS A 60 -25.46 5.45 0.76
CA LYS A 60 -26.49 4.41 0.90
C LYS A 60 -26.23 3.17 0.05
N ASP A 61 -25.61 3.36 -1.12
CA ASP A 61 -25.43 2.31 -2.13
C ASP A 61 -24.04 1.65 -2.07
N TYR A 62 -23.36 1.73 -0.91
CA TYR A 62 -22.06 1.09 -0.75
C TYR A 62 -22.20 -0.42 -0.67
N ASP A 63 -21.69 -1.11 -1.70
CA ASP A 63 -21.66 -2.57 -1.76
C ASP A 63 -20.31 -3.12 -1.30
N LYS A 64 -20.30 -3.70 -0.09
CA LYS A 64 -19.11 -4.33 0.49
C LYS A 64 -18.54 -5.46 -0.37
N SER A 65 -19.41 -6.17 -1.11
CA SER A 65 -18.98 -7.33 -1.91
C SER A 65 -18.13 -6.91 -3.10
N ILE A 66 -18.36 -5.75 -3.68
CA ILE A 66 -17.56 -5.20 -4.78
C ILE A 66 -16.13 -4.91 -4.29
N ALA A 67 -16.02 -4.19 -3.16
CA ALA A 67 -14.72 -3.87 -2.56
C ALA A 67 -13.94 -5.14 -2.17
N ALA A 68 -14.58 -6.08 -1.45
CA ALA A 68 -13.97 -7.34 -1.05
C ALA A 68 -13.50 -8.17 -2.26
N ASN A 69 -14.30 -8.25 -3.30
CA ASN A 69 -13.95 -8.98 -4.52
C ASN A 69 -12.75 -8.35 -5.25
N PHE A 70 -12.73 -7.03 -5.36
CA PHE A 70 -11.60 -6.31 -5.96
C PHE A 70 -10.30 -6.52 -5.16
N ILE A 71 -10.35 -6.39 -3.84
CA ILE A 71 -9.20 -6.61 -2.96
C ILE A 71 -8.67 -8.04 -3.12
N LYS A 72 -9.57 -9.04 -3.09
CA LYS A 72 -9.21 -10.45 -3.27
C LYS A 72 -8.56 -10.72 -4.63
N LYS A 73 -9.07 -10.15 -5.71
CA LYS A 73 -8.55 -10.34 -7.07
C LYS A 73 -7.25 -9.58 -7.34
N SER A 74 -7.05 -8.43 -6.72
CA SER A 74 -5.83 -7.63 -6.88
C SER A 74 -4.65 -8.13 -6.06
N ALA A 75 -4.90 -8.79 -4.94
CA ALA A 75 -3.86 -9.23 -4.01
C ALA A 75 -2.76 -10.09 -4.67
N PRO A 76 -3.05 -11.13 -5.47
CA PRO A 76 -2.01 -11.94 -6.11
C PRO A 76 -1.11 -11.12 -7.05
N ILE A 77 -1.70 -10.18 -7.80
CA ILE A 77 -0.97 -9.30 -8.73
C ILE A 77 -0.03 -8.37 -7.95
N ILE A 78 -0.53 -7.78 -6.87
CA ILE A 78 0.26 -6.91 -5.99
C ILE A 78 1.43 -7.70 -5.38
N LEU A 79 1.20 -8.91 -4.90
CA LEU A 79 2.24 -9.76 -4.30
C LEU A 79 3.30 -10.18 -5.32
N ASP A 80 2.91 -10.50 -6.55
CA ASP A 80 3.86 -10.84 -7.63
C ASP A 80 4.76 -9.63 -7.96
N LEU A 81 4.18 -8.45 -8.09
CA LEU A 81 4.94 -7.22 -8.32
C LEU A 81 5.86 -6.88 -7.14
N LYS A 82 5.39 -7.06 -5.91
CA LYS A 82 6.23 -6.86 -4.72
C LYS A 82 7.45 -7.77 -4.71
N LYS A 83 7.27 -9.04 -5.04
CA LYS A 83 8.38 -10.02 -5.15
C LYS A 83 9.33 -9.66 -6.28
N TYR A 84 8.80 -9.21 -7.41
CA TYR A 84 9.60 -8.83 -8.57
C TYR A 84 10.51 -7.62 -8.28
N TYR A 85 9.96 -6.54 -7.71
CA TYR A 85 10.75 -5.35 -7.39
C TYR A 85 11.60 -5.52 -6.13
N ASN A 86 11.12 -6.29 -5.18
CA ASN A 86 11.77 -6.57 -3.89
C ASN A 86 12.32 -5.30 -3.20
N ARG A 87 11.59 -4.20 -3.27
CA ARG A 87 11.99 -2.92 -2.69
C ARG A 87 11.90 -2.96 -1.18
N LYS A 88 12.96 -2.60 -0.49
CA LYS A 88 12.98 -2.51 0.97
C LYS A 88 12.01 -1.45 1.48
N ARG A 89 11.53 -1.65 2.69
CA ARG A 89 10.71 -0.64 3.36
C ARG A 89 11.59 0.49 3.90
N PRO A 90 11.06 1.73 3.96
CA PRO A 90 11.84 2.89 4.40
C PRO A 90 12.55 2.72 5.74
N TYR A 91 11.91 2.08 6.73
CA TYR A 91 12.52 1.84 8.05
C TYR A 91 13.64 0.78 8.02
N GLU A 92 13.69 -0.07 7.00
CA GLU A 92 14.80 -1.02 6.78
C GLU A 92 16.03 -0.33 6.18
N LEU A 93 15.82 0.77 5.44
CA LEU A 93 16.88 1.56 4.82
C LEU A 93 17.45 2.61 5.78
N ASP A 94 16.63 3.13 6.68
CA ASP A 94 17.03 4.15 7.64
C ASP A 94 16.38 3.86 9.01
N SER A 95 17.17 3.32 9.92
CA SER A 95 16.75 2.94 11.26
C SER A 95 16.32 4.13 12.15
N SER A 96 16.68 5.35 11.76
CA SER A 96 16.24 6.57 12.47
C SER A 96 14.80 6.98 12.11
N LEU A 97 14.23 6.40 11.04
CA LEU A 97 12.85 6.63 10.68
C LEU A 97 11.92 5.89 11.65
N LYS A 98 11.15 6.65 12.42
CA LYS A 98 10.12 6.07 13.28
C LYS A 98 9.00 5.49 12.43
N ALA A 99 8.68 4.22 12.63
CA ALA A 99 7.62 3.53 11.91
C ALA A 99 6.71 2.74 12.85
N ILE A 100 5.45 2.61 12.45
CA ILE A 100 4.50 1.68 13.07
C ILE A 100 4.49 0.45 12.18
N VAL A 101 5.16 -0.62 12.64
CA VAL A 101 5.24 -1.87 11.87
C VAL A 101 3.99 -2.70 12.13
N LEU A 102 3.23 -2.97 11.07
CA LEU A 102 2.00 -3.73 11.09
C LEU A 102 2.21 -5.12 10.48
N LYS A 103 1.30 -6.06 10.77
CA LYS A 103 1.32 -7.39 10.16
C LYS A 103 1.25 -7.34 8.63
N SER A 104 0.50 -6.40 8.08
CA SER A 104 0.40 -6.15 6.63
C SER A 104 1.72 -5.71 5.98
N MET A 105 2.72 -5.31 6.78
CA MET A 105 4.02 -4.82 6.32
C MET A 105 5.10 -5.92 6.23
N GLN A 106 4.73 -7.20 6.22
CA GLN A 106 5.68 -8.33 6.11
C GLN A 106 6.14 -8.61 4.67
N THR A 107 5.70 -7.80 3.71
CA THR A 107 6.06 -7.90 2.28
C THR A 107 6.87 -6.68 1.84
N PRO A 108 7.61 -6.74 0.71
CA PRO A 108 8.31 -5.58 0.15
C PRO A 108 7.43 -4.33 -0.01
N SER A 109 8.05 -3.15 -0.06
CA SER A 109 7.30 -1.89 0.02
C SER A 109 6.52 -1.54 -1.24
N TYR A 110 6.98 -1.94 -2.42
CA TYR A 110 6.42 -1.49 -3.70
C TYR A 110 5.90 -2.64 -4.57
N PRO A 111 4.74 -2.47 -5.23
CA PRO A 111 3.78 -1.37 -5.04
C PRO A 111 3.07 -1.44 -3.68
N SER A 112 2.53 -0.31 -3.22
CA SER A 112 1.71 -0.29 -2.00
C SER A 112 0.37 -0.96 -2.25
N GLY A 113 0.05 -2.01 -1.48
CA GLY A 113 -1.24 -2.70 -1.58
C GLY A 113 -2.41 -1.76 -1.29
N HIS A 114 -2.33 -1.01 -0.20
CA HIS A 114 -3.37 -0.04 0.17
C HIS A 114 -3.57 1.05 -0.90
N SER A 115 -2.48 1.56 -1.50
CA SER A 115 -2.61 2.55 -2.58
C SER A 115 -3.29 1.99 -3.81
N VAL A 116 -2.92 0.77 -4.25
CA VAL A 116 -3.54 0.13 -5.42
C VAL A 116 -5.02 -0.17 -5.17
N GLN A 117 -5.35 -0.65 -3.98
CA GLN A 117 -6.73 -1.05 -3.62
C GLN A 117 -7.60 0.15 -3.25
N GLY A 118 -7.01 1.27 -2.84
CA GLY A 118 -7.71 2.47 -2.41
C GLY A 118 -7.93 3.51 -3.51
N THR A 119 -7.36 3.30 -4.69
CA THR A 119 -7.54 4.19 -5.84
C THR A 119 -8.73 3.76 -6.68
#